data_725f50ebfac6fca73d98f40208acbb64
#
_entry.id   725f50ebfac6fca73d98f40208acbb64
#
_cell.length_a   1.000
_cell.length_b   1.000
_cell.length_c   1.000
_cell.angle_alpha   90.00
_cell.angle_beta   90.00
_cell.angle_gamma   90.00
#
_symmetry.space_group_name_H-M   'P 1'
#
loop_
_entity.id
_entity.type
_entity.pdbx_description
1 polymer ?
#
loop_
_entity_poly.entity_id
_entity_poly.type
_entity_poly.pdbx_seq_one_letter_code
_entity_poly.pdbx_strand_id
1 'polypeptide(L)'
;MNWGKGLAISLIAFAVMMAAFGIASARRTESLVTEEYYAEELRYQDRIDAQGRALSLSAPVAVSIDDDRLHLRFPDELTGKRITGKLRLLRPNDPRADQDLAFTADDSGHFHSDPLELWPGRYDASLEWQCDGVTYHSAEKLVAP
;
A
#
# COMPACT_ATOMS: atom_id res chain seq x y z
N MET A 1 17.65 18.88 -58.47
CA MET A 1 18.28 19.13 -57.14
C MET A 1 19.65 18.46 -57.15
N ASN A 2 20.73 19.19 -56.83
CA ASN A 2 22.06 18.59 -56.73
C ASN A 2 22.11 17.66 -55.52
N TRP A 3 22.61 16.43 -55.71
CA TRP A 3 22.71 15.39 -54.68
C TRP A 3 23.38 15.93 -53.39
N GLY A 4 24.43 16.74 -53.54
CA GLY A 4 25.10 17.38 -52.39
C GLY A 4 24.23 18.31 -51.57
N LYS A 5 23.27 19.05 -52.17
CA LYS A 5 22.30 19.85 -51.44
C LYS A 5 21.32 19.01 -50.66
N GLY A 6 20.88 17.86 -51.24
CA GLY A 6 20.03 16.91 -50.55
C GLY A 6 20.71 16.31 -49.32
N LEU A 7 21.98 15.92 -49.47
CA LEU A 7 22.74 15.40 -48.34
C LEU A 7 22.94 16.47 -47.21
N ALA A 8 23.28 17.71 -47.61
CA ALA A 8 23.46 18.78 -46.63
C ALA A 8 22.15 19.08 -45.82
N ILE A 9 21.00 19.09 -46.50
CA ILE A 9 19.69 19.26 -45.85
C ILE A 9 19.39 18.12 -44.88
N SER A 10 19.66 16.87 -45.27
CA SER A 10 19.44 15.71 -44.40
C SER A 10 20.33 15.76 -43.16
N LEU A 11 21.59 16.15 -43.28
CA LEU A 11 22.49 16.28 -42.14
C LEU A 11 22.08 17.41 -41.18
N ILE A 12 21.66 18.55 -41.75
CA ILE A 12 21.15 19.66 -40.92
C ILE A 12 19.85 19.24 -40.16
N ALA A 13 18.93 18.58 -40.85
CA ALA A 13 17.70 18.09 -40.23
C ALA A 13 18.01 17.09 -39.12
N PHE A 14 18.96 16.19 -39.33
CA PHE A 14 19.42 15.26 -38.31
C PHE A 14 20.04 15.98 -37.10
N ALA A 15 20.92 16.95 -37.33
CA ALA A 15 21.55 17.73 -36.26
C ALA A 15 20.51 18.50 -35.42
N VAL A 16 19.51 19.11 -36.08
CA VAL A 16 18.40 19.81 -35.40
C VAL A 16 17.57 18.84 -34.57
N MET A 17 17.26 17.67 -35.10
CA MET A 17 16.55 16.62 -34.39
C MET A 17 17.32 16.17 -33.15
N MET A 18 18.60 15.90 -33.26
CA MET A 18 19.44 15.51 -32.13
C MET A 18 19.54 16.61 -31.05
N ALA A 19 19.67 17.86 -31.46
CA ALA A 19 19.64 19.00 -30.55
C ALA A 19 18.28 19.11 -29.83
N ALA A 20 17.18 18.93 -30.53
CA ALA A 20 15.83 18.91 -29.95
C ALA A 20 15.66 17.81 -28.91
N PHE A 21 16.15 16.59 -29.19
CA PHE A 21 16.14 15.49 -28.23
C PHE A 21 17.01 15.78 -27.00
N GLY A 22 18.20 16.38 -27.20
CA GLY A 22 19.07 16.77 -26.10
C GLY A 22 18.41 17.80 -25.16
N ILE A 23 17.77 18.82 -25.75
CA ILE A 23 17.03 19.84 -24.99
C ILE A 23 15.81 19.23 -24.28
N ALA A 24 15.05 18.36 -24.95
CA ALA A 24 13.92 17.69 -24.36
C ALA A 24 14.32 16.77 -23.20
N SER A 25 15.44 16.06 -23.34
CA SER A 25 16.02 15.23 -22.29
C SER A 25 16.49 16.06 -21.09
N ALA A 26 17.19 17.16 -21.34
CA ALA A 26 17.67 18.07 -20.27
C ALA A 26 16.52 18.78 -19.53
N ARG A 27 15.37 18.98 -20.18
CA ARG A 27 14.17 19.56 -19.56
C ARG A 27 13.34 18.55 -18.77
N ARG A 28 13.49 17.25 -19.05
CA ARG A 28 12.96 16.20 -18.19
C ARG A 28 13.94 16.04 -17.02
N THR A 29 13.84 16.95 -16.07
CA THR A 29 14.37 16.71 -14.74
C THR A 29 13.48 15.66 -14.11
N GLU A 30 13.73 14.38 -14.41
CA GLU A 30 13.36 13.36 -13.45
C GLU A 30 14.12 13.75 -12.19
N SER A 31 13.41 14.05 -11.13
CA SER A 31 14.00 14.14 -9.81
C SER A 31 14.58 12.76 -9.54
N LEU A 32 15.79 12.55 -10.02
CA LEU A 32 16.58 11.38 -9.75
C LEU A 32 16.73 11.30 -8.24
N VAL A 33 15.75 10.55 -7.63
CA VAL A 33 16.10 9.65 -6.57
C VAL A 33 17.04 10.26 -5.52
N THR A 34 16.48 10.87 -4.47
CA THR A 34 17.26 10.70 -3.23
C THR A 34 16.41 10.87 -1.96
N GLU A 35 15.52 11.84 -1.85
CA GLU A 35 14.77 12.01 -0.60
C GLU A 35 13.50 11.14 -0.56
N GLU A 36 12.76 11.03 -1.67
CA GLU A 36 11.56 10.17 -1.73
C GLU A 36 11.90 8.68 -1.66
N TYR A 37 12.98 8.26 -2.32
CA TYR A 37 13.42 6.86 -2.30
C TYR A 37 13.87 6.43 -0.90
N TYR A 38 14.64 7.25 -0.20
CA TYR A 38 15.01 6.99 1.20
C TYR A 38 13.78 6.96 2.12
N ALA A 39 12.82 7.85 1.90
CA ALA A 39 11.59 7.85 2.67
C ALA A 39 10.73 6.60 2.41
N GLU A 40 10.67 6.12 1.16
CA GLU A 40 9.99 4.87 0.80
C GLU A 40 10.72 3.65 1.36
N GLU A 41 12.05 3.62 1.29
CA GLU A 41 12.84 2.52 1.84
C GLU A 41 12.71 2.44 3.37
N LEU A 42 12.72 3.57 4.08
CA LEU A 42 12.47 3.62 5.52
C LEU A 42 11.05 3.12 5.85
N ARG A 43 10.03 3.56 5.11
CA ARG A 43 8.64 3.07 5.28
C ARG A 43 8.52 1.57 5.02
N TYR A 44 9.26 1.08 4.02
CA TYR A 44 9.29 -0.34 3.71
C TYR A 44 9.94 -1.14 4.85
N GLN A 45 11.06 -0.65 5.38
CA GLN A 45 11.73 -1.27 6.52
C GLN A 45 10.85 -1.24 7.78
N ASP A 46 10.23 -0.10 8.10
CA ASP A 46 9.30 0.03 9.22
C ASP A 46 8.13 -0.97 9.11
N ARG A 47 7.65 -1.20 7.90
CA ARG A 47 6.58 -2.18 7.64
C ARG A 47 7.04 -3.62 7.85
N ILE A 48 8.25 -3.97 7.40
CA ILE A 48 8.85 -5.30 7.65
C ILE A 48 9.00 -5.52 9.15
N ASP A 49 9.51 -4.53 9.87
CA ASP A 49 9.71 -4.61 11.31
C ASP A 49 8.38 -4.72 12.06
N ALA A 50 7.36 -3.98 11.64
CA ALA A 50 6.01 -4.06 12.18
C ALA A 50 5.37 -5.43 11.92
N GLN A 51 5.61 -6.02 10.74
CA GLN A 51 5.16 -7.36 10.41
C GLN A 51 5.91 -8.42 11.24
N GLY A 52 7.21 -8.27 11.39
CA GLY A 52 8.02 -9.15 12.25
C GLY A 52 7.54 -9.14 13.70
N ARG A 53 7.18 -7.97 14.23
CA ARG A 53 6.58 -7.87 15.58
C ARG A 53 5.24 -8.56 15.68
N ALA A 54 4.37 -8.42 14.68
CA ALA A 54 3.07 -9.11 14.67
C ALA A 54 3.22 -10.64 14.60
N LEU A 55 4.20 -11.14 13.84
CA LEU A 55 4.50 -12.58 13.75
C LEU A 55 5.13 -13.15 15.02
N SER A 56 5.72 -12.31 15.88
CA SER A 56 6.31 -12.73 17.16
C SER A 56 5.29 -12.86 18.30
N LEU A 57 4.04 -12.46 18.07
CA LEU A 57 2.94 -12.62 19.02
C LEU A 57 2.60 -14.12 19.19
N SER A 58 1.95 -14.45 20.31
CA SER A 58 1.55 -15.83 20.63
C SER A 58 0.58 -16.46 19.60
N ALA A 59 -0.21 -15.61 18.93
CA ALA A 59 -1.10 -16.00 17.84
C ALA A 59 -1.27 -14.83 16.84
N PRO A 60 -1.60 -15.10 15.57
CA PRO A 60 -1.96 -14.06 14.62
C PRO A 60 -3.28 -13.38 15.01
N VAL A 61 -3.48 -12.14 14.55
CA VAL A 61 -4.77 -11.48 14.67
C VAL A 61 -5.77 -12.22 13.78
N ALA A 62 -6.83 -12.74 14.37
CA ALA A 62 -7.91 -13.38 13.60
C ALA A 62 -8.81 -12.32 13.00
N VAL A 63 -9.03 -12.40 11.70
CA VAL A 63 -9.93 -11.51 10.95
C VAL A 63 -10.99 -12.37 10.29
N SER A 64 -12.26 -12.07 10.51
CA SER A 64 -13.38 -12.79 9.91
C SER A 64 -14.51 -11.83 9.53
N ILE A 65 -15.33 -12.25 8.58
CA ILE A 65 -16.56 -11.57 8.18
C ILE A 65 -17.72 -12.51 8.50
N ASP A 66 -18.67 -12.02 9.28
CA ASP A 66 -19.88 -12.73 9.64
C ASP A 66 -21.06 -11.74 9.67
N ASP A 67 -22.18 -12.07 9.06
CA ASP A 67 -23.37 -11.21 8.94
C ASP A 67 -23.05 -9.78 8.45
N ASP A 68 -22.24 -9.68 7.40
CA ASP A 68 -21.77 -8.41 6.81
C ASP A 68 -20.96 -7.52 7.77
N ARG A 69 -20.51 -8.08 8.89
CA ARG A 69 -19.67 -7.39 9.87
C ARG A 69 -18.28 -7.98 9.90
N LEU A 70 -17.32 -7.11 10.04
CA LEU A 70 -15.95 -7.51 10.25
C LEU A 70 -15.68 -7.71 11.73
N HIS A 71 -15.08 -8.83 12.06
CA HIS A 71 -14.66 -9.20 13.40
C HIS A 71 -13.14 -9.30 13.45
N LEU A 72 -12.53 -8.59 14.41
CA LEU A 72 -11.12 -8.73 14.74
C LEU A 72 -11.00 -9.33 16.12
N ARG A 73 -10.10 -10.29 16.26
CA ARG A 73 -9.71 -10.83 17.56
C ARG A 73 -8.19 -10.81 17.68
N PHE A 74 -7.72 -10.08 18.66
CA PHE A 74 -6.31 -9.98 19.00
C PHE A 74 -5.90 -11.10 19.95
N PRO A 75 -4.60 -11.47 19.98
CA PRO A 75 -4.08 -12.46 20.92
C PRO A 75 -4.34 -12.07 22.39
N ASP A 76 -4.56 -13.07 23.23
CA ASP A 76 -4.92 -12.90 24.65
C ASP A 76 -3.86 -12.11 25.44
N GLU A 77 -2.60 -12.11 25.03
CA GLU A 77 -1.49 -11.34 25.64
C GLU A 77 -1.67 -9.81 25.49
N LEU A 78 -2.56 -9.38 24.62
CA LEU A 78 -2.88 -7.97 24.38
C LEU A 78 -4.19 -7.55 25.06
N THR A 79 -4.86 -8.46 25.78
CA THR A 79 -6.08 -8.19 26.53
C THR A 79 -5.83 -7.11 27.58
N GLY A 80 -6.75 -6.17 27.72
CA GLY A 80 -6.62 -5.04 28.64
C GLY A 80 -5.72 -3.92 28.15
N LYS A 81 -5.17 -4.02 26.95
CA LYS A 81 -4.37 -2.97 26.33
C LYS A 81 -5.19 -2.18 25.31
N ARG A 82 -4.89 -0.91 25.17
CA ARG A 82 -5.54 -0.08 24.17
C ARG A 82 -4.95 -0.37 22.79
N ILE A 83 -5.76 -0.95 21.91
CA ILE A 83 -5.40 -1.28 20.54
C ILE A 83 -6.22 -0.41 19.60
N THR A 84 -5.54 0.37 18.78
CA THR A 84 -6.16 1.21 17.74
C THR A 84 -5.48 1.01 16.43
N GLY A 85 -6.20 1.13 15.32
CA GLY A 85 -5.58 0.93 14.02
C GLY A 85 -6.49 1.24 12.85
N LYS A 86 -5.99 0.87 11.68
CA LYS A 86 -6.70 0.96 10.41
C LYS A 86 -6.65 -0.40 9.73
N LEU A 87 -7.77 -0.80 9.21
CA LEU A 87 -7.91 -1.96 8.35
C LEU A 87 -8.26 -1.47 6.95
N ARG A 88 -7.52 -1.96 5.97
CA ARG A 88 -7.82 -1.79 4.56
C ARG A 88 -8.21 -3.13 3.96
N LEU A 89 -9.39 -3.18 3.39
CA LEU A 89 -9.89 -4.30 2.59
C LEU A 89 -9.71 -3.96 1.11
N LEU A 90 -8.84 -4.69 0.45
CA LEU A 90 -8.55 -4.50 -0.97
C LEU A 90 -9.19 -5.63 -1.78
N ARG A 91 -9.96 -5.28 -2.79
CA ARG A 91 -10.47 -6.25 -3.75
C ARG A 91 -9.58 -6.31 -4.99
N PRO A 92 -8.85 -7.40 -5.24
CA PRO A 92 -7.85 -7.46 -6.32
C PRO A 92 -8.42 -7.17 -7.72
N ASN A 93 -9.72 -7.46 -7.93
CA ASN A 93 -10.34 -7.34 -9.24
C ASN A 93 -11.17 -6.07 -9.45
N ASP A 94 -11.44 -5.29 -8.39
CA ASP A 94 -12.25 -4.07 -8.48
C ASP A 94 -11.93 -3.09 -7.35
N PRO A 95 -11.09 -2.08 -7.60
CA PRO A 95 -10.71 -1.08 -6.59
C PRO A 95 -11.89 -0.24 -6.05
N ARG A 96 -13.05 -0.25 -6.74
CA ARG A 96 -14.24 0.48 -6.27
C ARG A 96 -14.89 -0.17 -5.04
N ALA A 97 -14.56 -1.43 -4.79
CA ALA A 97 -15.01 -2.18 -3.62
C ALA A 97 -14.00 -2.14 -2.45
N ASP A 98 -12.91 -1.37 -2.58
CA ASP A 98 -11.94 -1.18 -1.51
C ASP A 98 -12.59 -0.41 -0.37
N GLN A 99 -12.27 -0.82 0.86
CA GLN A 99 -12.77 -0.16 2.07
C GLN A 99 -11.66 0.09 3.07
N ASP A 100 -11.68 1.27 3.67
CA ASP A 100 -10.77 1.66 4.75
C ASP A 100 -11.59 1.88 6.02
N LEU A 101 -11.26 1.15 7.09
CA LEU A 101 -11.91 1.24 8.38
C LEU A 101 -10.90 1.60 9.46
N ALA A 102 -11.23 2.58 10.29
CA ALA A 102 -10.53 2.81 11.54
C ALA A 102 -11.21 2.00 12.64
N PHE A 103 -10.43 1.44 13.55
CA PHE A 103 -10.97 0.65 14.65
C PHE A 103 -10.29 0.93 15.97
N THR A 104 -11.00 0.62 17.04
CA THR A 104 -10.49 0.54 18.40
C THR A 104 -11.01 -0.75 19.00
N ALA A 105 -10.12 -1.64 19.42
CA ALA A 105 -10.53 -2.87 20.11
C ALA A 105 -11.03 -2.56 21.52
N ASP A 106 -11.94 -3.39 22.01
CA ASP A 106 -12.41 -3.35 23.38
C ASP A 106 -11.37 -3.92 24.35
N ASP A 107 -11.66 -3.87 25.65
CA ASP A 107 -10.77 -4.38 26.69
C ASP A 107 -10.53 -5.89 26.61
N SER A 108 -11.38 -6.63 25.89
CA SER A 108 -11.22 -8.06 25.63
C SER A 108 -10.34 -8.35 24.40
N GLY A 109 -9.87 -7.31 23.70
CA GLY A 109 -9.10 -7.45 22.47
C GLY A 109 -9.95 -7.81 21.24
N HIS A 110 -11.25 -7.45 21.25
CA HIS A 110 -12.15 -7.67 20.14
C HIS A 110 -12.58 -6.34 19.50
N PHE A 111 -12.87 -6.39 18.21
CA PHE A 111 -13.53 -5.31 17.48
C PHE A 111 -14.59 -5.89 16.56
N HIS A 112 -15.72 -5.21 16.49
CA HIS A 112 -16.82 -5.51 15.58
C HIS A 112 -17.16 -4.24 14.82
N SER A 113 -17.18 -4.32 13.48
CA SER A 113 -17.58 -3.19 12.67
C SER A 113 -19.09 -3.01 12.63
N ASP A 114 -19.55 -1.85 12.19
CA ASP A 114 -20.89 -1.73 11.63
C ASP A 114 -21.03 -2.63 10.38
N PRO A 115 -22.25 -2.93 9.94
CA PRO A 115 -22.48 -3.68 8.70
C PRO A 115 -21.78 -3.00 7.53
N LEU A 116 -21.03 -3.77 6.75
CA LEU A 116 -20.28 -3.32 5.59
C LEU A 116 -20.99 -3.77 4.31
N GLU A 117 -21.06 -2.90 3.32
CA GLU A 117 -21.53 -3.26 1.98
C GLU A 117 -20.39 -3.95 1.22
N LEU A 118 -20.17 -5.24 1.50
CA LEU A 118 -19.16 -6.04 0.84
C LEU A 118 -19.78 -6.80 -0.33
N TRP A 119 -19.09 -6.79 -1.45
CA TRP A 119 -19.45 -7.63 -2.58
C TRP A 119 -18.90 -9.03 -2.38
N PRO A 120 -19.66 -10.11 -2.73
CA PRO A 120 -19.17 -11.46 -2.59
C PRO A 120 -17.83 -11.68 -3.30
N GLY A 121 -16.91 -12.38 -2.64
CA GLY A 121 -15.63 -12.73 -3.19
C GLY A 121 -14.44 -12.47 -2.28
N ARG A 122 -13.23 -12.55 -2.85
CA ARG A 122 -11.98 -12.46 -2.11
C ARG A 122 -11.56 -11.01 -1.88
N TYR A 123 -11.11 -10.77 -0.65
CA TYR A 123 -10.46 -9.52 -0.22
C TYR A 123 -9.09 -9.82 0.39
N ASP A 124 -8.15 -8.94 0.13
CA ASP A 124 -6.87 -8.90 0.84
C ASP A 124 -6.97 -7.82 1.94
N ALA A 125 -6.94 -8.28 3.19
CA ALA A 125 -7.02 -7.42 4.37
C ALA A 125 -5.61 -7.01 4.81
N SER A 126 -5.36 -5.71 4.92
CA SER A 126 -4.14 -5.13 5.45
C SER A 126 -4.47 -4.37 6.72
N LEU A 127 -3.92 -4.82 7.83
CA LEU A 127 -4.18 -4.30 9.17
C LEU A 127 -2.93 -3.61 9.71
N GLU A 128 -3.01 -2.31 9.93
CA GLU A 128 -1.98 -1.52 10.60
C GLU A 128 -2.53 -1.05 11.95
N TRP A 129 -1.88 -1.41 13.03
CA TRP A 129 -2.38 -1.18 14.36
C TRP A 129 -1.28 -0.88 15.38
N GLN A 130 -1.66 -0.23 16.47
CA GLN A 130 -0.78 0.16 17.56
C GLN A 130 -1.29 -0.36 18.88
N CYS A 131 -0.35 -0.84 19.68
CA CYS A 131 -0.56 -1.22 21.06
C CYS A 131 0.58 -0.67 21.92
N ASP A 132 0.28 0.08 22.97
CA ASP A 132 1.27 0.70 23.85
C ASP A 132 2.35 1.53 23.09
N GLY A 133 1.95 2.21 21.99
CA GLY A 133 2.85 3.02 21.17
C GLY A 133 3.74 2.22 20.19
N VAL A 134 3.59 0.92 20.15
CA VAL A 134 4.29 0.04 19.19
C VAL A 134 3.39 -0.25 18.01
N THR A 135 3.90 -0.05 16.79
CA THR A 135 3.18 -0.33 15.54
C THR A 135 3.41 -1.76 15.09
N TYR A 136 2.33 -2.39 14.65
CA TYR A 136 2.27 -3.75 14.11
C TYR A 136 1.60 -3.72 12.74
N HIS A 137 1.92 -4.69 11.91
CA HIS A 137 1.29 -4.88 10.61
C HIS A 137 0.93 -6.35 10.41
N SER A 138 -0.31 -6.62 10.02
CA SER A 138 -0.79 -7.96 9.68
C SER A 138 -1.49 -7.93 8.32
N ALA A 139 -1.37 -9.01 7.55
CA ALA A 139 -2.04 -9.17 6.27
C ALA A 139 -2.71 -10.53 6.23
N GLU A 140 -4.00 -10.54 5.90
CA GLU A 140 -4.83 -11.73 5.84
C GLU A 140 -5.68 -11.76 4.57
N LYS A 141 -6.12 -12.95 4.17
CA LYS A 141 -7.00 -13.14 3.02
C LYS A 141 -8.37 -13.55 3.51
N LEU A 142 -9.37 -12.80 3.10
CA LEU A 142 -10.76 -12.99 3.49
C LEU A 142 -11.62 -13.33 2.28
N VAL A 143 -12.73 -14.01 2.55
CA VAL A 143 -13.77 -14.24 1.56
C VAL A 143 -15.07 -13.72 2.14
N ALA A 144 -15.65 -12.71 1.49
CA ALA A 144 -17.00 -12.24 1.78
C ALA A 144 -18.01 -13.20 1.15
N PRO A 145 -19.08 -13.58 1.87
CA PRO A 145 -20.12 -14.49 1.40
C PRO A 145 -20.92 -13.98 0.19
#